data_04602c0344097d84f7f47e9c056880be
#
_entry.id   04602c0344097d84f7f47e9c056880be
#
_cell.length_a   1.000
_cell.length_b   1.000
_cell.length_c   1.000
_cell.angle_alpha   90.00
_cell.angle_beta   90.00
_cell.angle_gamma   90.00
#
_symmetry.space_group_name_H-M   'P 1'
#
loop_
_entity.id
_entity.type
_entity.pdbx_description
1 polymer ?
#
loop_
_entity_poly.entity_id
_entity_poly.type
_entity_poly.pdbx_seq_one_letter_code
_entity_poly.pdbx_strand_id
1 'polypeptide(L)'
;MVENWGYGVQLVPSRLQKSDPAWLRAWLMGTITKTCAINNVHRSSQNKCLQTYILLVTNRRHNYFLQLRKLVVLLQHIQDEYNMVTSLKTAALFDCDGVIVNTEPQYTAFWTTIGHEFLPSRANFAKEIKGNTLINVFNCYFSGNEALQAEIKARVKHFEAHMRFPYVEGVVAFIHALQQQGIPTACVTSSNEEKMASLYAALPDFQSLFTHIFTAEDTRRSKPAPDCYIAAANYFGLAPQTCVVFEDSLSGLQAGRDSGAKVVGLSTENAPERIAPFCDVVIPDFNQFTYSSFSALLG
;
A
#
# COMPACT_ATOMS: atom_id res chain seq x y z
N MET A 1 -17.93 20.49 37.96
CA MET A 1 -16.77 21.16 37.32
C MET A 1 -16.55 20.45 36.03
N VAL A 2 -16.63 21.11 34.91
CA VAL A 2 -16.46 20.55 33.56
C VAL A 2 -15.26 21.28 32.96
N GLU A 3 -14.17 20.58 32.74
CA GLU A 3 -12.97 21.15 32.15
C GLU A 3 -13.15 21.36 30.64
N ASN A 4 -12.72 22.54 30.21
CA ASN A 4 -12.79 22.99 28.82
C ASN A 4 -11.73 22.28 27.99
N TRP A 5 -12.12 21.37 27.10
CA TRP A 5 -11.26 20.80 26.08
C TRP A 5 -11.31 21.69 24.84
N GLY A 6 -10.17 22.22 24.46
CA GLY A 6 -9.98 23.34 23.52
C GLY A 6 -10.21 23.05 22.03
N TYR A 7 -11.23 22.29 21.67
CA TYR A 7 -11.72 22.17 20.30
C TYR A 7 -13.24 22.20 20.33
N GLY A 8 -13.83 23.23 19.75
CA GLY A 8 -15.22 23.64 19.62
C GLY A 8 -16.36 22.64 19.68
N VAL A 9 -16.32 21.66 20.53
CA VAL A 9 -17.45 20.80 20.89
C VAL A 9 -18.26 21.55 21.95
N GLN A 10 -19.36 22.12 21.55
CA GLN A 10 -20.32 22.72 22.50
C GLN A 10 -20.77 21.63 23.47
N LEU A 11 -20.32 21.75 24.71
CA LEU A 11 -20.63 20.83 25.79
C LEU A 11 -22.16 20.80 26.07
N VAL A 12 -22.62 19.63 26.43
CA VAL A 12 -23.97 19.31 26.81
C VAL A 12 -24.53 20.36 27.82
N PRO A 13 -25.69 20.92 27.58
CA PRO A 13 -26.31 21.84 28.55
C PRO A 13 -26.49 21.17 29.92
N SER A 14 -26.19 21.88 30.97
CA SER A 14 -26.19 21.41 32.37
C SER A 14 -27.53 20.95 32.93
N ARG A 15 -28.59 20.90 32.10
CA ARG A 15 -29.91 20.35 32.43
C ARG A 15 -30.36 19.36 31.36
N LEU A 16 -29.84 18.14 31.45
CA LEU A 16 -30.41 16.99 30.76
C LEU A 16 -31.74 16.65 31.44
N GLN A 17 -32.86 16.97 30.83
CA GLN A 17 -34.12 16.31 31.17
C GLN A 17 -34.02 14.84 30.71
N LYS A 18 -34.14 13.91 31.68
CA LYS A 18 -33.92 12.45 31.54
C LYS A 18 -34.91 11.72 30.62
N SER A 19 -35.70 12.40 29.81
CA SER A 19 -36.93 11.84 29.26
C SER A 19 -37.05 11.73 27.72
N ASP A 20 -36.11 12.25 26.91
CA ASP A 20 -36.27 12.13 25.47
C ASP A 20 -35.07 11.39 24.76
N PRO A 21 -35.23 10.08 24.48
CA PRO A 21 -34.27 9.30 23.74
C PRO A 21 -34.07 9.76 22.27
N ALA A 22 -35.05 10.46 21.69
CA ALA A 22 -34.97 10.89 20.29
C ALA A 22 -34.00 12.06 20.11
N TRP A 23 -33.99 13.01 21.04
CA TRP A 23 -33.06 14.13 21.03
C TRP A 23 -31.61 13.68 21.21
N LEU A 24 -31.34 12.75 22.15
CA LEU A 24 -30.01 12.19 22.37
C LEU A 24 -29.48 11.48 21.14
N ARG A 25 -30.36 10.79 20.43
CA ARG A 25 -30.03 10.11 19.15
C ARG A 25 -29.66 11.13 18.07
N ALA A 26 -30.44 12.18 17.89
CA ALA A 26 -30.20 13.21 16.90
C ALA A 26 -28.89 13.98 17.18
N TRP A 27 -28.61 14.27 18.45
CA TRP A 27 -27.36 14.90 18.87
C TRP A 27 -26.14 14.02 18.65
N LEU A 28 -26.19 12.74 19.05
CA LEU A 28 -25.11 11.77 18.84
C LEU A 28 -24.83 11.57 17.36
N MET A 29 -25.87 11.44 16.52
CA MET A 29 -25.71 11.32 15.07
C MET A 29 -25.07 12.57 14.47
N GLY A 30 -25.53 13.75 14.84
CA GLY A 30 -24.96 15.01 14.38
C GLY A 30 -23.49 15.18 14.78
N THR A 31 -23.13 14.72 15.98
CA THR A 31 -21.75 14.79 16.49
C THR A 31 -20.85 13.79 15.79
N ILE A 32 -21.26 12.52 15.67
CA ILE A 32 -20.48 11.47 14.97
C ILE A 32 -20.27 11.86 13.50
N THR A 33 -21.34 12.30 12.82
CA THR A 33 -21.25 12.69 11.40
C THR A 33 -20.34 13.90 11.21
N LYS A 34 -20.41 14.90 12.07
CA LYS A 34 -19.54 16.08 12.03
C LYS A 34 -18.08 15.72 12.32
N THR A 35 -17.83 14.90 13.35
CA THR A 35 -16.48 14.48 13.71
C THR A 35 -15.84 13.64 12.58
N CYS A 36 -16.58 12.71 12.01
CA CYS A 36 -16.11 11.91 10.88
C CYS A 36 -15.90 12.74 9.60
N ALA A 37 -16.74 13.74 9.32
CA ALA A 37 -16.62 14.62 8.16
C ALA A 37 -15.47 15.63 8.29
N ILE A 38 -15.26 16.18 9.51
CA ILE A 38 -14.18 17.15 9.78
C ILE A 38 -12.81 16.46 9.74
N ASN A 39 -12.72 15.21 10.15
CA ASN A 39 -11.46 14.51 10.37
C ASN A 39 -11.05 13.58 9.22
N ASN A 40 -11.77 13.57 8.08
CA ASN A 40 -11.46 12.72 6.92
C ASN A 40 -11.21 11.23 7.28
N VAL A 41 -11.94 10.73 8.29
CA VAL A 41 -11.78 9.36 8.80
C VAL A 41 -12.06 8.35 7.69
N HIS A 42 -11.19 7.38 7.53
CA HIS A 42 -11.24 6.38 6.47
C HIS A 42 -12.63 5.70 6.38
N ARG A 43 -13.13 5.46 5.16
CA ARG A 43 -14.48 4.96 4.89
C ARG A 43 -14.83 3.65 5.62
N SER A 44 -13.82 2.79 5.91
CA SER A 44 -13.98 1.55 6.68
C SER A 44 -14.26 1.80 8.16
N SER A 45 -13.59 2.76 8.77
CA SER A 45 -13.78 3.16 10.18
C SER A 45 -15.13 3.86 10.35
N GLN A 46 -15.54 4.67 9.36
CA GLN A 46 -16.88 5.27 9.31
C GLN A 46 -17.98 4.20 9.27
N ASN A 47 -17.81 3.17 8.44
CA ASN A 47 -18.77 2.06 8.32
C ASN A 47 -18.86 1.22 9.61
N LYS A 48 -17.72 0.94 10.26
CA LYS A 48 -17.70 0.25 11.58
C LYS A 48 -18.40 1.06 12.65
N CYS A 49 -18.15 2.38 12.73
CA CYS A 49 -18.86 3.29 13.64
C CYS A 49 -20.37 3.30 13.40
N LEU A 50 -20.77 3.39 12.14
CA LEU A 50 -22.19 3.39 11.75
C LEU A 50 -22.87 2.06 12.08
N GLN A 51 -22.24 0.93 11.82
CA GLN A 51 -22.76 -0.40 12.15
C GLN A 51 -22.86 -0.61 13.66
N THR A 52 -21.86 -0.20 14.43
CA THR A 52 -21.88 -0.30 15.89
C THR A 52 -22.95 0.61 16.48
N TYR A 53 -23.14 1.82 15.94
CA TYR A 53 -24.22 2.73 16.32
C TYR A 53 -25.61 2.13 16.04
N ILE A 54 -25.82 1.56 14.85
CA ILE A 54 -27.10 0.90 14.48
C ILE A 54 -27.40 -0.24 15.45
N LEU A 55 -26.40 -1.06 15.80
CA LEU A 55 -26.54 -2.14 16.79
C LEU A 55 -26.87 -1.64 18.19
N LEU A 56 -26.30 -0.53 18.63
CA LEU A 56 -26.56 0.09 19.94
C LEU A 56 -27.96 0.71 20.02
N VAL A 57 -28.45 1.29 18.93
CA VAL A 57 -29.79 1.95 18.88
C VAL A 57 -30.94 0.96 18.72
N THR A 58 -30.71 -0.16 18.03
CA THR A 58 -31.77 -1.15 17.75
C THR A 58 -32.03 -2.14 18.90
N ASN A 59 -31.06 -2.29 19.82
CA ASN A 59 -31.16 -3.26 20.91
C ASN A 59 -31.86 -2.66 22.15
N ARG A 60 -33.20 -2.70 22.17
CA ARG A 60 -34.09 -2.06 23.18
C ARG A 60 -34.01 -2.62 24.61
N ARG A 61 -33.18 -3.64 24.91
CA ARG A 61 -33.28 -4.41 26.19
C ARG A 61 -32.06 -4.40 27.09
N HIS A 62 -30.98 -3.67 26.82
CA HIS A 62 -29.77 -3.71 27.67
C HIS A 62 -29.32 -2.32 28.15
N ASN A 63 -28.90 -2.32 29.38
CA ASN A 63 -28.40 -1.29 30.29
C ASN A 63 -27.67 -0.12 29.57
N TYR A 64 -28.29 1.07 29.56
CA TYR A 64 -27.73 2.31 28.95
C TYR A 64 -26.30 2.62 29.37
N PHE A 65 -25.89 2.24 30.58
CA PHE A 65 -24.54 2.44 31.10
C PHE A 65 -23.50 1.59 30.34
N LEU A 66 -23.85 0.35 29.98
CA LEU A 66 -22.95 -0.53 29.22
C LEU A 66 -22.79 -0.06 27.78
N GLN A 67 -23.85 0.51 27.21
CA GLN A 67 -23.85 1.07 25.85
C GLN A 67 -23.03 2.36 25.78
N LEU A 68 -23.13 3.24 26.77
CA LEU A 68 -22.29 4.43 26.88
C LEU A 68 -20.81 4.09 27.05
N ARG A 69 -20.47 3.09 27.87
CA ARG A 69 -19.06 2.61 27.97
C ARG A 69 -18.51 2.11 26.63
N LYS A 70 -19.29 1.31 25.89
CA LYS A 70 -18.87 0.83 24.55
C LYS A 70 -18.68 1.99 23.58
N LEU A 71 -19.55 3.00 23.61
CA LEU A 71 -19.44 4.18 22.76
C LEU A 71 -18.20 5.01 23.13
N VAL A 72 -17.90 5.20 24.41
CA VAL A 72 -16.71 5.92 24.86
C VAL A 72 -15.44 5.19 24.42
N VAL A 73 -15.38 3.86 24.56
CA VAL A 73 -14.24 3.06 24.09
C VAL A 73 -14.07 3.17 22.58
N LEU A 74 -15.18 3.16 21.81
CA LEU A 74 -15.12 3.31 20.36
C LEU A 74 -14.63 4.71 19.96
N LEU A 75 -15.14 5.76 20.61
CA LEU A 75 -14.70 7.14 20.36
C LEU A 75 -13.23 7.35 20.74
N GLN A 76 -12.79 6.73 21.83
CA GLN A 76 -11.38 6.72 22.20
C GLN A 76 -10.53 6.04 21.15
N HIS A 77 -10.94 4.88 20.66
CA HIS A 77 -10.22 4.17 19.61
C HIS A 77 -10.12 4.97 18.30
N ILE A 78 -11.21 5.67 17.92
CA ILE A 78 -11.21 6.59 16.76
C ILE A 78 -10.27 7.77 16.99
N GLN A 79 -10.25 8.31 18.21
CA GLN A 79 -9.36 9.41 18.56
C GLN A 79 -7.91 8.97 18.57
N ASP A 80 -7.62 7.76 19.02
CA ASP A 80 -6.27 7.17 19.01
C ASP A 80 -5.82 6.90 17.57
N GLU A 81 -6.69 6.32 16.70
CA GLU A 81 -6.43 6.19 15.26
C GLU A 81 -6.19 7.56 14.60
N TYR A 82 -7.02 8.58 14.92
CA TYR A 82 -6.83 9.93 14.39
C TYR A 82 -5.52 10.56 14.86
N ASN A 83 -5.19 10.45 16.14
CA ASN A 83 -3.93 10.96 16.67
C ASN A 83 -2.72 10.25 16.06
N MET A 84 -2.82 8.94 15.82
CA MET A 84 -1.79 8.16 15.14
C MET A 84 -1.61 8.65 13.69
N VAL A 85 -2.70 8.82 12.92
CA VAL A 85 -2.66 9.33 11.55
C VAL A 85 -2.13 10.77 11.49
N THR A 86 -2.55 11.65 12.42
CA THR A 86 -2.05 13.04 12.46
C THR A 86 -0.62 13.18 12.99
N SER A 87 -0.09 12.14 13.66
CA SER A 87 1.31 12.08 14.09
C SER A 87 2.24 11.49 13.02
N LEU A 88 1.69 10.84 11.99
CA LEU A 88 2.48 10.29 10.90
C LEU A 88 3.19 11.41 10.15
N LYS A 89 4.51 11.34 10.11
CA LYS A 89 5.33 12.30 9.37
C LYS A 89 5.82 11.72 8.04
N THR A 90 5.82 10.42 7.90
CA THR A 90 6.36 9.69 6.74
C THR A 90 5.73 8.32 6.60
N ALA A 91 5.85 7.73 5.40
CA ALA A 91 5.52 6.33 5.10
C ALA A 91 6.58 5.72 4.18
N ALA A 92 6.73 4.40 4.24
CA ALA A 92 7.57 3.63 3.34
C ALA A 92 6.70 2.86 2.33
N LEU A 93 6.95 3.10 1.04
CA LEU A 93 6.17 2.57 -0.09
C LEU A 93 7.08 1.65 -0.91
N PHE A 94 6.78 0.36 -0.88
CA PHE A 94 7.62 -0.66 -1.52
C PHE A 94 6.96 -1.17 -2.79
N ASP A 95 7.69 -1.22 -3.92
CA ASP A 95 7.29 -2.13 -4.98
C ASP A 95 7.38 -3.58 -4.49
N CYS A 96 6.82 -4.51 -5.21
CA CYS A 96 6.78 -5.93 -4.83
C CYS A 96 7.91 -6.73 -5.47
N ASP A 97 7.87 -6.85 -6.79
CA ASP A 97 8.81 -7.67 -7.56
C ASP A 97 10.16 -6.99 -7.64
N GLY A 98 11.24 -7.69 -7.29
CA GLY A 98 12.59 -7.13 -7.25
C GLY A 98 12.90 -6.26 -6.03
N VAL A 99 11.90 -5.92 -5.21
CA VAL A 99 12.06 -5.11 -3.99
C VAL A 99 11.73 -5.90 -2.73
N ILE A 100 10.54 -6.50 -2.66
CA ILE A 100 10.15 -7.35 -1.51
C ILE A 100 10.49 -8.81 -1.82
N VAL A 101 10.13 -9.28 -3.03
CA VAL A 101 10.40 -10.64 -3.48
C VAL A 101 11.31 -10.65 -4.71
N ASN A 102 12.33 -11.50 -4.69
CA ASN A 102 13.30 -11.62 -5.79
C ASN A 102 12.79 -12.60 -6.84
N THR A 103 11.91 -12.15 -7.71
CA THR A 103 11.30 -12.94 -8.78
C THR A 103 12.08 -12.85 -10.12
N GLU A 104 12.92 -11.84 -10.29
CA GLU A 104 13.65 -11.54 -11.53
C GLU A 104 14.47 -12.70 -12.14
N PRO A 105 15.23 -13.50 -11.36
CA PRO A 105 15.95 -14.64 -11.95
C PRO A 105 15.02 -15.66 -12.61
N GLN A 106 13.81 -15.85 -12.06
CA GLN A 106 12.83 -16.80 -12.58
C GLN A 106 12.18 -16.26 -13.86
N TYR A 107 11.82 -14.97 -13.89
CA TYR A 107 11.33 -14.31 -15.11
C TYR A 107 12.40 -14.33 -16.21
N THR A 108 13.66 -14.06 -15.88
CA THR A 108 14.78 -14.14 -16.84
C THR A 108 14.90 -15.53 -17.43
N ALA A 109 14.83 -16.60 -16.63
CA ALA A 109 14.87 -17.98 -17.10
C ALA A 109 13.67 -18.31 -18.00
N PHE A 110 12.46 -17.92 -17.59
CA PHE A 110 11.24 -18.11 -18.35
C PHE A 110 11.31 -17.42 -19.73
N TRP A 111 11.64 -16.13 -19.74
CA TRP A 111 11.73 -15.37 -21.00
C TRP A 111 12.90 -15.79 -21.89
N THR A 112 13.96 -16.32 -21.31
CA THR A 112 15.04 -16.97 -22.08
C THR A 112 14.50 -18.17 -22.84
N THR A 113 13.69 -19.02 -22.20
CA THR A 113 13.06 -20.18 -22.86
C THR A 113 12.15 -19.75 -24.01
N ILE A 114 11.28 -18.75 -23.76
CA ILE A 114 10.39 -18.17 -24.80
C ILE A 114 11.22 -17.62 -25.97
N GLY A 115 12.28 -16.87 -25.66
CA GLY A 115 13.17 -16.31 -26.69
C GLY A 115 13.86 -17.40 -27.56
N HIS A 116 14.37 -18.44 -26.93
CA HIS A 116 14.99 -19.57 -27.66
C HIS A 116 14.01 -20.28 -28.58
N GLU A 117 12.76 -20.46 -28.13
CA GLU A 117 11.74 -21.19 -28.89
C GLU A 117 11.19 -20.38 -30.07
N PHE A 118 10.83 -19.12 -29.83
CA PHE A 118 10.06 -18.31 -30.79
C PHE A 118 10.89 -17.22 -31.50
N LEU A 119 12.03 -16.84 -30.95
CA LEU A 119 12.91 -15.79 -31.46
C LEU A 119 14.38 -16.20 -31.41
N PRO A 120 14.77 -17.33 -32.05
CA PRO A 120 16.14 -17.92 -31.92
C PRO A 120 17.25 -16.97 -32.40
N SER A 121 16.92 -15.98 -33.25
CA SER A 121 17.89 -14.98 -33.71
C SER A 121 18.17 -13.88 -32.65
N ARG A 122 17.43 -13.84 -31.53
CA ARG A 122 17.57 -12.85 -30.45
C ARG A 122 18.11 -13.51 -29.17
N ALA A 123 19.41 -13.77 -29.14
CA ALA A 123 20.07 -14.43 -28.01
C ALA A 123 19.90 -13.71 -26.67
N ASN A 124 19.64 -12.40 -26.69
CA ASN A 124 19.47 -11.55 -25.49
C ASN A 124 18.02 -11.15 -25.23
N PHE A 125 17.04 -11.85 -25.83
CA PHE A 125 15.62 -11.47 -25.75
C PHE A 125 15.15 -11.18 -24.33
N ALA A 126 15.42 -12.06 -23.35
CA ALA A 126 15.04 -11.86 -21.96
C ALA A 126 15.58 -10.55 -21.35
N LYS A 127 16.79 -10.11 -21.77
CA LYS A 127 17.38 -8.84 -21.33
C LYS A 127 16.75 -7.63 -22.04
N GLU A 128 16.41 -7.80 -23.32
CA GLU A 128 15.82 -6.72 -24.14
C GLU A 128 14.44 -6.32 -23.64
N ILE A 129 13.67 -7.28 -23.11
CA ILE A 129 12.29 -7.03 -22.66
C ILE A 129 12.17 -6.64 -21.18
N LYS A 130 13.27 -6.63 -20.42
CA LYS A 130 13.26 -6.24 -19.01
C LYS A 130 12.58 -4.87 -18.81
N GLY A 131 11.68 -4.80 -17.81
CA GLY A 131 10.92 -3.58 -17.51
C GLY A 131 9.80 -3.27 -18.50
N ASN A 132 9.54 -4.11 -19.51
CA ASN A 132 8.41 -3.94 -20.42
C ASN A 132 7.17 -4.68 -19.92
N THR A 133 6.02 -4.07 -20.15
CA THR A 133 4.73 -4.75 -19.95
C THR A 133 4.54 -5.86 -20.98
N LEU A 134 3.77 -6.90 -20.64
CA LEU A 134 3.46 -8.00 -21.55
C LEU A 134 2.84 -7.48 -22.88
N ILE A 135 2.01 -6.44 -22.80
CA ILE A 135 1.41 -5.78 -23.98
C ILE A 135 2.51 -5.20 -24.88
N ASN A 136 3.50 -4.52 -24.31
CA ASN A 136 4.62 -3.96 -25.09
C ASN A 136 5.47 -5.05 -25.72
N VAL A 137 5.73 -6.14 -24.99
CA VAL A 137 6.44 -7.31 -25.54
C VAL A 137 5.70 -7.88 -26.74
N PHE A 138 4.38 -8.04 -26.63
CA PHE A 138 3.57 -8.55 -27.74
C PHE A 138 3.58 -7.60 -28.94
N ASN A 139 3.40 -6.32 -28.72
CA ASN A 139 3.41 -5.33 -29.81
C ASN A 139 4.76 -5.27 -30.53
N CYS A 140 5.88 -5.36 -29.79
CA CYS A 140 7.21 -5.22 -30.37
C CYS A 140 7.73 -6.50 -31.05
N TYR A 141 7.39 -7.68 -30.51
CA TYR A 141 8.06 -8.93 -30.90
C TYR A 141 7.12 -10.00 -31.47
N PHE A 142 5.82 -9.93 -31.18
CA PHE A 142 4.82 -10.93 -31.56
C PHE A 142 3.59 -10.30 -32.27
N SER A 143 3.75 -9.09 -32.80
CA SER A 143 2.67 -8.37 -33.48
C SER A 143 2.10 -9.16 -34.66
N GLY A 144 0.77 -9.22 -34.76
CA GLY A 144 0.08 -9.93 -35.84
C GLY A 144 -0.02 -11.45 -35.67
N ASN A 145 0.49 -12.02 -34.56
CA ASN A 145 0.36 -13.44 -34.25
C ASN A 145 -0.44 -13.68 -32.96
N GLU A 146 -1.75 -13.48 -33.06
CA GLU A 146 -2.67 -13.56 -31.91
C GLU A 146 -2.65 -14.97 -31.26
N ALA A 147 -2.50 -16.03 -32.06
CA ALA A 147 -2.45 -17.40 -31.55
C ALA A 147 -1.22 -17.60 -30.65
N LEU A 148 -0.05 -17.12 -31.10
CA LEU A 148 1.19 -17.20 -30.32
C LEU A 148 1.15 -16.29 -29.08
N GLN A 149 0.56 -15.11 -29.20
CA GLN A 149 0.33 -14.23 -28.02
C GLN A 149 -0.54 -14.91 -26.98
N ALA A 150 -1.62 -15.59 -27.39
CA ALA A 150 -2.49 -16.35 -26.47
C ALA A 150 -1.74 -17.52 -25.82
N GLU A 151 -0.91 -18.25 -26.56
CA GLU A 151 -0.07 -19.32 -26.04
C GLU A 151 0.94 -18.80 -25.01
N ILE A 152 1.70 -17.75 -25.35
CA ILE A 152 2.66 -17.13 -24.42
C ILE A 152 1.95 -16.62 -23.17
N LYS A 153 0.79 -15.98 -23.31
CA LYS A 153 -0.02 -15.52 -22.18
C LYS A 153 -0.43 -16.67 -21.25
N ALA A 154 -0.83 -17.80 -21.80
CA ALA A 154 -1.16 -19.00 -21.01
C ALA A 154 0.06 -19.56 -20.28
N ARG A 155 1.24 -19.56 -20.93
CA ARG A 155 2.50 -20.00 -20.31
C ARG A 155 2.94 -19.05 -19.19
N VAL A 156 2.81 -17.73 -19.37
CA VAL A 156 3.07 -16.72 -18.31
C VAL A 156 2.17 -17.00 -17.12
N LYS A 157 0.86 -17.15 -17.33
CA LYS A 157 -0.09 -17.45 -16.26
C LYS A 157 0.26 -18.76 -15.52
N HIS A 158 0.61 -19.82 -16.24
CA HIS A 158 1.05 -21.06 -15.63
C HIS A 158 2.34 -20.89 -14.83
N PHE A 159 3.31 -20.16 -15.36
CA PHE A 159 4.57 -19.86 -14.69
C PHE A 159 4.33 -19.09 -13.39
N GLU A 160 3.55 -18.01 -13.43
CA GLU A 160 3.25 -17.17 -12.26
C GLU A 160 2.49 -17.93 -11.16
N ALA A 161 1.64 -18.90 -11.54
CA ALA A 161 0.93 -19.75 -10.58
C ALA A 161 1.85 -20.75 -9.84
N HIS A 162 3.07 -21.02 -10.35
CA HIS A 162 3.98 -22.03 -9.80
C HIS A 162 5.37 -21.46 -9.44
N MET A 163 5.56 -20.14 -9.60
CA MET A 163 6.84 -19.52 -9.28
C MET A 163 7.07 -19.45 -7.76
N ARG A 164 8.33 -19.27 -7.37
CA ARG A 164 8.72 -19.06 -5.97
C ARG A 164 8.82 -17.57 -5.69
N PHE A 165 8.60 -17.20 -4.43
CA PHE A 165 8.68 -15.81 -3.98
C PHE A 165 9.73 -15.67 -2.84
N PRO A 166 11.03 -15.89 -3.11
CA PRO A 166 12.04 -15.64 -2.10
C PRO A 166 12.10 -14.15 -1.78
N TYR A 167 12.17 -13.81 -0.50
CA TYR A 167 12.35 -12.42 -0.08
C TYR A 167 13.71 -11.88 -0.56
N VAL A 168 13.74 -10.58 -0.87
CA VAL A 168 15.00 -9.85 -1.03
C VAL A 168 15.70 -9.80 0.34
N GLU A 169 17.03 -9.96 0.32
CA GLU A 169 17.81 -10.03 1.55
C GLU A 169 17.60 -8.81 2.46
N GLY A 170 17.28 -9.08 3.73
CA GLY A 170 17.09 -8.06 4.77
C GLY A 170 15.76 -7.31 4.76
N VAL A 171 14.91 -7.45 3.71
CA VAL A 171 13.68 -6.64 3.56
C VAL A 171 12.69 -6.83 4.73
N VAL A 172 12.45 -8.07 5.17
CA VAL A 172 11.51 -8.35 6.25
C VAL A 172 11.97 -7.72 7.57
N ALA A 173 13.27 -7.85 7.88
CA ALA A 173 13.86 -7.23 9.08
C ALA A 173 13.77 -5.70 9.02
N PHE A 174 13.99 -5.11 7.86
CA PHE A 174 13.86 -3.67 7.65
C PHE A 174 12.41 -3.18 7.82
N ILE A 175 11.44 -3.88 7.23
CA ILE A 175 10.00 -3.55 7.40
C ILE A 175 9.62 -3.62 8.88
N HIS A 176 10.03 -4.66 9.61
CA HIS A 176 9.77 -4.74 11.04
C HIS A 176 10.44 -3.61 11.83
N ALA A 177 11.65 -3.20 11.46
CA ALA A 177 12.30 -2.04 12.08
C ALA A 177 11.50 -0.74 11.87
N LEU A 178 10.93 -0.53 10.68
CA LEU A 178 10.03 0.60 10.41
C LEU A 178 8.74 0.52 11.24
N GLN A 179 8.12 -0.66 11.32
CA GLN A 179 6.91 -0.89 12.13
C GLN A 179 7.15 -0.59 13.62
N GLN A 180 8.30 -0.99 14.16
CA GLN A 180 8.70 -0.69 15.54
C GLN A 180 8.84 0.82 15.81
N GLN A 181 9.13 1.61 14.79
CA GLN A 181 9.18 3.07 14.86
C GLN A 181 7.82 3.73 14.53
N GLY A 182 6.77 2.95 14.35
CA GLY A 182 5.43 3.46 13.99
C GLY A 182 5.35 4.02 12.59
N ILE A 183 6.29 3.66 11.68
CA ILE A 183 6.25 4.06 10.28
C ILE A 183 5.33 3.11 9.52
N PRO A 184 4.23 3.60 8.91
CA PRO A 184 3.37 2.77 8.10
C PRO A 184 4.08 2.33 6.81
N THR A 185 3.79 1.12 6.39
CA THR A 185 4.35 0.50 5.20
C THR A 185 3.25 0.13 4.23
N ALA A 186 3.46 0.33 2.93
CA ALA A 186 2.59 -0.18 1.89
C ALA A 186 3.37 -0.94 0.84
N CYS A 187 2.80 -2.04 0.34
CA CYS A 187 3.21 -2.65 -0.91
C CYS A 187 2.44 -1.97 -2.06
N VAL A 188 3.14 -1.55 -3.12
CA VAL A 188 2.56 -0.81 -4.25
C VAL A 188 3.01 -1.48 -5.55
N THR A 189 2.30 -2.51 -5.96
CA THR A 189 2.70 -3.38 -7.08
C THR A 189 1.92 -3.12 -8.36
N SER A 190 2.55 -3.38 -9.50
CA SER A 190 1.88 -3.50 -10.80
C SER A 190 1.33 -4.90 -11.08
N SER A 191 1.47 -5.83 -10.14
CA SER A 191 0.90 -7.17 -10.22
C SER A 191 -0.61 -7.12 -9.98
N ASN A 192 -1.35 -7.98 -10.71
CA ASN A 192 -2.78 -8.13 -10.56
C ASN A 192 -3.14 -9.01 -9.35
N GLU A 193 -4.42 -8.99 -8.96
CA GLU A 193 -4.93 -9.78 -7.83
C GLU A 193 -4.66 -11.28 -7.99
N GLU A 194 -4.67 -11.84 -9.21
CA GLU A 194 -4.43 -13.27 -9.45
C GLU A 194 -2.98 -13.67 -9.07
N LYS A 195 -1.99 -12.87 -9.49
CA LYS A 195 -0.59 -13.09 -9.10
C LYS A 195 -0.39 -12.87 -7.60
N MET A 196 -1.03 -11.84 -7.03
CA MET A 196 -0.95 -11.59 -5.60
C MET A 196 -1.58 -12.72 -4.77
N ALA A 197 -2.66 -13.35 -5.24
CA ALA A 197 -3.21 -14.53 -4.58
C ALA A 197 -2.22 -15.71 -4.54
N SER A 198 -1.47 -15.94 -5.63
CA SER A 198 -0.39 -16.95 -5.66
C SER A 198 0.72 -16.64 -4.67
N LEU A 199 1.11 -15.35 -4.56
CA LEU A 199 2.09 -14.89 -3.58
C LEU A 199 1.60 -15.11 -2.14
N TYR A 200 0.36 -14.73 -1.82
CA TYR A 200 -0.20 -14.93 -0.48
C TYR A 200 -0.31 -16.40 -0.08
N ALA A 201 -0.63 -17.28 -1.04
CA ALA A 201 -0.62 -18.72 -0.80
C ALA A 201 0.78 -19.27 -0.50
N ALA A 202 1.81 -18.72 -1.15
CA ALA A 202 3.21 -19.12 -0.94
C ALA A 202 3.83 -18.49 0.32
N LEU A 203 3.40 -17.27 0.69
CA LEU A 203 3.91 -16.48 1.82
C LEU A 203 2.74 -16.02 2.71
N PRO A 204 2.23 -16.86 3.62
CA PRO A 204 1.05 -16.54 4.44
C PRO A 204 1.19 -15.28 5.30
N ASP A 205 2.41 -14.95 5.72
CA ASP A 205 2.70 -13.78 6.57
C ASP A 205 2.90 -12.48 5.78
N PHE A 206 2.93 -12.54 4.43
CA PHE A 206 3.23 -11.40 3.59
C PHE A 206 2.33 -10.19 3.86
N GLN A 207 1.02 -10.42 3.96
CA GLN A 207 0.06 -9.34 4.18
C GLN A 207 0.27 -8.61 5.52
N SER A 208 0.80 -9.31 6.53
CA SER A 208 1.07 -8.73 7.85
C SER A 208 2.24 -7.74 7.87
N LEU A 209 3.08 -7.75 6.84
CA LEU A 209 4.19 -6.82 6.69
C LEU A 209 3.73 -5.41 6.31
N PHE A 210 2.49 -5.25 5.86
CA PHE A 210 2.03 -3.98 5.30
C PHE A 210 0.75 -3.50 5.96
N THR A 211 0.67 -2.18 6.15
CA THR A 211 -0.56 -1.51 6.56
C THR A 211 -1.61 -1.56 5.45
N HIS A 212 -1.14 -1.50 4.18
CA HIS A 212 -1.99 -1.63 3.00
C HIS A 212 -1.20 -2.19 1.81
N ILE A 213 -1.90 -2.85 0.88
CA ILE A 213 -1.34 -3.36 -0.37
C ILE A 213 -2.17 -2.78 -1.52
N PHE A 214 -1.49 -2.11 -2.44
CA PHE A 214 -2.05 -1.59 -3.69
C PHE A 214 -1.63 -2.50 -4.83
N THR A 215 -2.61 -2.94 -5.63
CA THR A 215 -2.43 -3.79 -6.81
C THR A 215 -2.65 -3.00 -8.10
N ALA A 216 -2.51 -3.65 -9.24
CA ALA A 216 -2.74 -3.02 -10.55
C ALA A 216 -4.17 -2.45 -10.68
N GLU A 217 -5.13 -3.04 -9.98
CA GLU A 217 -6.55 -2.66 -10.04
C GLU A 217 -6.85 -1.36 -9.27
N ASP A 218 -5.98 -0.96 -8.34
CA ASP A 218 -6.21 0.23 -7.50
C ASP A 218 -5.88 1.55 -8.20
N THR A 219 -5.23 1.52 -9.36
CA THR A 219 -4.81 2.73 -10.07
C THR A 219 -5.21 2.74 -11.53
N ARG A 220 -5.54 3.94 -12.07
CA ARG A 220 -5.96 4.08 -13.46
C ARG A 220 -4.82 3.98 -14.45
N ARG A 221 -3.65 4.50 -14.09
CA ARG A 221 -2.46 4.51 -14.93
C ARG A 221 -1.36 3.74 -14.21
N SER A 222 -0.83 2.74 -14.90
CA SER A 222 0.32 1.97 -14.41
C SER A 222 1.61 2.77 -14.48
N LYS A 223 2.63 2.36 -13.74
CA LYS A 223 4.00 2.86 -13.85
C LYS A 223 4.43 2.90 -15.33
N PRO A 224 5.03 3.97 -15.83
CA PRO A 224 5.74 5.03 -15.10
C PRO A 224 4.86 6.21 -14.62
N ALA A 225 3.54 6.19 -14.74
CA ALA A 225 2.70 7.21 -14.14
C ALA A 225 2.81 7.17 -12.61
N PRO A 226 2.86 8.33 -11.91
CA PRO A 226 3.06 8.40 -10.46
C PRO A 226 1.81 8.05 -9.63
N ASP A 227 0.71 7.71 -10.28
CA ASP A 227 -0.64 7.57 -9.69
C ASP A 227 -0.65 6.62 -8.50
N CYS A 228 0.05 5.48 -8.59
CA CYS A 228 0.09 4.47 -7.54
C CYS A 228 0.77 4.98 -6.25
N TYR A 229 1.89 5.70 -6.36
CA TYR A 229 2.59 6.25 -5.20
C TYR A 229 1.88 7.47 -4.61
N ILE A 230 1.25 8.29 -5.46
CA ILE A 230 0.38 9.38 -4.99
C ILE A 230 -0.84 8.80 -4.25
N ALA A 231 -1.46 7.75 -4.77
CA ALA A 231 -2.59 7.08 -4.12
C ALA A 231 -2.18 6.49 -2.76
N ALA A 232 -1.00 5.84 -2.70
CA ALA A 232 -0.47 5.28 -1.46
C ALA A 232 -0.15 6.35 -0.40
N ALA A 233 0.47 7.46 -0.78
CA ALA A 233 0.71 8.59 0.12
C ALA A 233 -0.61 9.18 0.64
N ASN A 234 -1.59 9.41 -0.25
CA ASN A 234 -2.92 9.92 0.10
C ASN A 234 -3.68 8.98 1.04
N TYR A 235 -3.52 7.66 0.91
CA TYR A 235 -4.12 6.68 1.82
C TYR A 235 -3.70 6.90 3.27
N PHE A 236 -2.43 7.27 3.48
CA PHE A 236 -1.90 7.61 4.80
C PHE A 236 -2.14 9.08 5.20
N GLY A 237 -2.80 9.88 4.37
CA GLY A 237 -2.99 11.31 4.63
C GLY A 237 -1.69 12.13 4.54
N LEU A 238 -0.72 11.65 3.77
CA LEU A 238 0.61 12.24 3.62
C LEU A 238 0.79 12.89 2.25
N ALA A 239 1.64 13.92 2.19
CA ALA A 239 2.17 14.41 0.93
C ALA A 239 3.25 13.45 0.40
N PRO A 240 3.30 13.12 -0.91
CA PRO A 240 4.31 12.22 -1.44
C PRO A 240 5.76 12.59 -1.07
N GLN A 241 6.06 13.89 -0.96
CA GLN A 241 7.37 14.41 -0.59
C GLN A 241 7.85 13.98 0.80
N THR A 242 6.95 13.53 1.65
CA THR A 242 7.26 12.99 2.97
C THR A 242 7.33 11.47 2.99
N CYS A 243 7.18 10.81 1.84
CA CYS A 243 7.27 9.35 1.70
C CYS A 243 8.60 8.92 1.08
N VAL A 244 8.98 7.67 1.32
CA VAL A 244 10.12 7.03 0.67
C VAL A 244 9.61 5.85 -0.15
N VAL A 245 9.92 5.85 -1.45
CA VAL A 245 9.62 4.78 -2.41
C VAL A 245 10.84 3.88 -2.55
N PHE A 246 10.63 2.56 -2.52
CA PHE A 246 11.64 1.54 -2.82
C PHE A 246 11.26 0.84 -4.12
N GLU A 247 12.18 0.86 -5.10
CA GLU A 247 11.91 0.41 -6.48
C GLU A 247 13.17 -0.12 -7.16
N ASP A 248 13.03 -1.01 -8.14
CA ASP A 248 14.12 -1.58 -8.92
C ASP A 248 13.96 -1.40 -10.43
N SER A 249 12.71 -1.20 -10.91
CA SER A 249 12.42 -1.02 -12.33
C SER A 249 12.52 0.44 -12.76
N LEU A 250 12.96 0.70 -14.01
CA LEU A 250 13.04 2.06 -14.54
C LEU A 250 11.69 2.77 -14.57
N SER A 251 10.62 2.05 -14.87
CA SER A 251 9.27 2.61 -14.89
C SER A 251 8.78 2.97 -13.50
N GLY A 252 9.07 2.14 -12.51
CA GLY A 252 8.68 2.41 -11.13
C GLY A 252 9.53 3.51 -10.48
N LEU A 253 10.83 3.54 -10.76
CA LEU A 253 11.72 4.63 -10.33
C LEU A 253 11.25 5.99 -10.88
N GLN A 254 10.86 6.02 -12.16
CA GLN A 254 10.27 7.23 -12.77
C GLN A 254 8.96 7.61 -12.06
N ALA A 255 8.07 6.63 -11.80
CA ALA A 255 6.82 6.87 -11.09
C ALA A 255 7.05 7.42 -9.66
N GLY A 256 8.01 6.84 -8.92
CA GLY A 256 8.40 7.31 -7.59
C GLY A 256 8.89 8.77 -7.64
N ARG A 257 9.77 9.06 -8.55
CA ARG A 257 10.33 10.39 -8.76
C ARG A 257 9.26 11.43 -9.15
N ASP A 258 8.40 11.09 -10.11
CA ASP A 258 7.34 11.98 -10.59
C ASP A 258 6.23 12.18 -9.55
N SER A 259 6.09 11.28 -8.56
CA SER A 259 5.23 11.49 -7.41
C SER A 259 5.74 12.59 -6.47
N GLY A 260 7.03 12.89 -6.53
CA GLY A 260 7.73 13.81 -5.64
C GLY A 260 8.28 13.15 -4.36
N ALA A 261 8.14 11.83 -4.19
CA ALA A 261 8.69 11.09 -3.07
C ALA A 261 10.22 10.98 -3.14
N LYS A 262 10.86 10.67 -2.01
CA LYS A 262 12.23 10.19 -2.00
C LYS A 262 12.30 8.79 -2.58
N VAL A 263 13.34 8.49 -3.36
CA VAL A 263 13.45 7.22 -4.08
C VAL A 263 14.72 6.48 -3.69
N VAL A 264 14.56 5.28 -3.17
CA VAL A 264 15.65 4.30 -2.97
C VAL A 264 15.56 3.27 -4.08
N GLY A 265 16.56 3.24 -4.95
CA GLY A 265 16.66 2.28 -6.04
C GLY A 265 17.32 0.99 -5.58
N LEU A 266 16.72 -0.16 -5.88
CA LEU A 266 17.33 -1.48 -5.69
C LEU A 266 17.98 -1.94 -6.99
N SER A 267 19.25 -2.40 -6.92
CA SER A 267 19.97 -2.92 -8.09
C SER A 267 19.74 -4.42 -8.31
N THR A 268 18.54 -4.89 -8.05
CA THR A 268 18.12 -6.29 -8.25
C THR A 268 17.80 -6.61 -9.71
N GLU A 269 17.13 -5.68 -10.40
CA GLU A 269 16.82 -5.81 -11.83
C GLU A 269 17.87 -5.15 -12.73
N ASN A 270 18.27 -3.93 -12.40
CA ASN A 270 19.11 -3.08 -13.22
C ASN A 270 20.45 -2.79 -12.55
N ALA A 271 21.50 -2.58 -13.37
CA ALA A 271 22.79 -2.15 -12.85
C ALA A 271 22.71 -0.81 -12.11
N PRO A 272 23.46 -0.61 -11.01
CA PRO A 272 23.41 0.61 -10.20
C PRO A 272 23.56 1.90 -11.00
N GLU A 273 24.48 1.91 -11.98
CA GLU A 273 24.77 3.09 -12.80
C GLU A 273 23.58 3.50 -13.67
N ARG A 274 22.74 2.53 -14.06
CA ARG A 274 21.56 2.75 -14.89
C ARG A 274 20.42 3.38 -14.11
N ILE A 275 20.27 3.02 -12.84
CA ILE A 275 19.18 3.49 -11.99
C ILE A 275 19.54 4.73 -11.15
N ALA A 276 20.82 4.96 -10.89
CA ALA A 276 21.30 6.09 -10.08
C ALA A 276 20.71 7.46 -10.49
N PRO A 277 20.52 7.79 -11.78
CA PRO A 277 19.92 9.08 -12.15
C PRO A 277 18.46 9.27 -11.67
N PHE A 278 17.79 8.20 -11.28
CA PHE A 278 16.38 8.21 -10.84
C PHE A 278 16.21 8.13 -9.32
N CYS A 279 17.30 7.97 -8.57
CA CYS A 279 17.26 7.64 -7.14
C CYS A 279 17.95 8.73 -6.31
N ASP A 280 17.50 8.87 -5.05
CA ASP A 280 18.25 9.60 -4.02
C ASP A 280 19.38 8.70 -3.47
N VAL A 281 19.15 7.39 -3.38
CA VAL A 281 20.13 6.37 -2.96
C VAL A 281 19.92 5.10 -3.78
N VAL A 282 21.01 4.38 -4.07
CA VAL A 282 20.96 3.03 -4.66
C VAL A 282 21.52 2.02 -3.67
N ILE A 283 20.80 0.91 -3.49
CA ILE A 283 21.19 -0.21 -2.61
C ILE A 283 21.11 -1.54 -3.36
N PRO A 284 21.94 -2.54 -3.04
CA PRO A 284 21.81 -3.88 -3.63
C PRO A 284 20.69 -4.70 -2.97
N ASP A 285 20.50 -4.51 -1.68
CA ASP A 285 19.52 -5.18 -0.81
C ASP A 285 19.33 -4.37 0.49
N PHE A 286 18.58 -4.91 1.46
CA PHE A 286 18.29 -4.22 2.72
C PHE A 286 19.25 -4.60 3.89
N ASN A 287 20.26 -5.45 3.66
CA ASN A 287 21.15 -5.90 4.76
C ASN A 287 21.88 -4.75 5.45
N GLN A 288 22.26 -3.71 4.70
CA GLN A 288 22.97 -2.55 5.25
C GLN A 288 22.11 -1.28 5.30
N PHE A 289 20.84 -1.35 4.84
CA PHE A 289 19.95 -0.20 4.85
C PHE A 289 19.09 -0.21 6.13
N THR A 290 19.39 0.74 7.02
CA THR A 290 18.81 0.80 8.36
C THR A 290 17.71 1.84 8.47
N TYR A 291 16.95 1.83 9.59
CA TYR A 291 16.05 2.94 9.94
C TYR A 291 16.75 4.30 9.95
N SER A 292 18.01 4.36 10.40
CA SER A 292 18.80 5.61 10.38
C SER A 292 19.04 6.09 8.95
N SER A 293 19.34 5.16 8.01
CA SER A 293 19.50 5.49 6.59
C SER A 293 18.20 6.01 5.98
N PHE A 294 17.05 5.38 6.33
CA PHE A 294 15.72 5.82 5.92
C PHE A 294 15.39 7.21 6.44
N SER A 295 15.61 7.46 7.74
CA SER A 295 15.32 8.76 8.38
C SER A 295 16.17 9.90 7.80
N ALA A 296 17.42 9.63 7.46
CA ALA A 296 18.33 10.61 6.87
C ALA A 296 17.87 11.12 5.47
N LEU A 297 17.05 10.37 4.75
CA LEU A 297 16.49 10.81 3.46
C LEU A 297 15.44 11.91 3.61
N LEU A 298 14.85 12.02 4.78
CA LEU A 298 13.74 12.93 5.06
C LEU A 298 14.15 14.24 5.74
N GLY A 299 15.40 14.32 6.19
CA GLY A 299 16.02 15.51 6.80
C GLY A 299 15.96 15.50 8.31
#